data_24c21aff1c11417a10126bb3b2055335
#
_entry.id   24c21aff1c11417a10126bb3b2055335
#
_cell.length_a   1.000
_cell.length_b   1.000
_cell.length_c   1.000
_cell.angle_alpha   90.00
_cell.angle_beta   90.00
_cell.angle_gamma   90.00
#
_symmetry.space_group_name_H-M   'P 1'
#
loop_
_entity.id
_entity.type
_entity.pdbx_description
1 polymer ?
#
loop_
_entity_poly.entity_id
_entity_poly.type
_entity_poly.pdbx_seq_one_letter_code
_entity_poly.pdbx_strand_id
1 'polypeptide(L)'
;MQAWGRESFEGLRPSELFPGRSALLGLLGACLGIERTDREQQQLLASSVAFAVRVDQQGQKMTDYHTVKNARDDYRGLKSHDTIQTWREYWQDACYTVAIWNNEAAVISLETIAQAVKQPVYTPVLGRRSCSLSRPLFETMLSANSALSALAQVGVNSGVIYSEEESDSAVSIRKRDVPIIHQPRQFATRTIYITASKGAVHVSE
;
A
#
# COMPACT_ATOMS: atom_id res chain seq x y z
N MET A 1 -7.87 7.13 9.30
CA MET A 1 -7.79 7.64 7.90
C MET A 1 -6.61 7.01 7.18
N GLN A 2 -6.73 6.79 5.86
CA GLN A 2 -5.70 6.17 5.01
C GLN A 2 -5.71 6.85 3.63
N ALA A 3 -4.58 6.86 2.92
CA ALA A 3 -4.50 7.44 1.58
C ALA A 3 -3.48 6.67 0.72
N TRP A 4 -3.97 5.82 -0.15
CA TRP A 4 -3.17 4.98 -1.03
C TRP A 4 -3.02 5.67 -2.39
N GLY A 5 -1.90 6.35 -2.58
CA GLY A 5 -1.69 7.21 -3.73
C GLY A 5 -1.93 6.52 -5.07
N ARG A 6 -2.71 7.19 -5.91
CA ARG A 6 -2.94 6.87 -7.32
C ARG A 6 -2.26 7.93 -8.18
N GLU A 7 -2.22 7.71 -9.49
CA GLU A 7 -1.76 8.70 -10.46
C GLU A 7 -2.52 10.01 -10.26
N SER A 8 -1.76 11.09 -10.05
CA SER A 8 -2.33 12.41 -9.77
C SER A 8 -2.32 13.27 -11.01
N PHE A 9 -3.41 14.00 -11.21
CA PHE A 9 -3.56 14.94 -12.32
C PHE A 9 -3.89 16.32 -11.78
N GLU A 10 -3.15 17.36 -12.21
CA GLU A 10 -3.29 18.74 -11.74
C GLU A 10 -3.39 18.86 -10.20
N GLY A 11 -4.48 19.41 -9.68
CA GLY A 11 -4.76 19.56 -8.26
C GLY A 11 -5.31 18.29 -7.57
N LEU A 12 -5.76 17.29 -8.33
CA LEU A 12 -6.38 16.09 -7.78
C LEU A 12 -5.33 15.10 -7.27
N ARG A 13 -5.51 14.60 -6.05
CA ARG A 13 -4.67 13.60 -5.39
C ARG A 13 -5.53 12.41 -4.95
N PRO A 14 -5.92 11.55 -5.91
CA PRO A 14 -6.83 10.44 -5.64
C PRO A 14 -6.18 9.38 -4.76
N SER A 15 -7.03 8.58 -4.12
CA SER A 15 -6.64 7.41 -3.34
C SER A 15 -7.18 6.14 -3.99
N GLU A 16 -6.31 5.14 -4.15
CA GLU A 16 -6.70 3.77 -4.51
C GLU A 16 -7.57 3.15 -3.42
N LEU A 17 -8.35 2.14 -3.79
CA LEU A 17 -9.22 1.40 -2.88
C LEU A 17 -8.44 0.62 -1.81
N PHE A 18 -7.24 0.15 -2.13
CA PHE A 18 -6.38 -0.66 -1.25
C PHE A 18 -4.91 -0.27 -1.44
N PRO A 19 -4.04 -0.57 -0.45
CA PRO A 19 -2.61 -0.28 -0.56
C PRO A 19 -1.97 -1.04 -1.72
N GLY A 20 -1.42 -0.31 -2.69
CA GLY A 20 -0.63 -0.91 -3.76
C GLY A 20 0.77 -1.34 -3.30
N ARG A 21 1.48 -2.10 -4.15
CA ARG A 21 2.81 -2.63 -3.86
C ARG A 21 3.80 -1.56 -3.40
N SER A 22 3.86 -0.44 -4.10
CA SER A 22 4.77 0.66 -3.74
C SER A 22 4.48 1.25 -2.35
N ALA A 23 3.21 1.33 -1.95
CA ALA A 23 2.82 1.83 -0.64
C ALA A 23 3.21 0.84 0.47
N LEU A 24 3.02 -0.47 0.24
CA LEU A 24 3.42 -1.53 1.18
C LEU A 24 4.94 -1.60 1.33
N LEU A 25 5.70 -1.53 0.23
CA LEU A 25 7.16 -1.47 0.28
C LEU A 25 7.66 -0.22 1.03
N GLY A 26 7.02 0.94 0.81
CA GLY A 26 7.35 2.15 1.55
C GLY A 26 7.06 2.05 3.06
N LEU A 27 5.95 1.38 3.44
CA LEU A 27 5.59 1.11 4.82
C LEU A 27 6.61 0.17 5.49
N LEU A 28 6.95 -0.95 4.85
CA LEU A 28 7.94 -1.90 5.35
C LEU A 28 9.35 -1.28 5.40
N GLY A 29 9.73 -0.49 4.38
CA GLY A 29 10.98 0.24 4.36
C GLY A 29 11.11 1.21 5.54
N ALA A 30 10.03 1.89 5.92
CA ALA A 30 10.01 2.75 7.11
C ALA A 30 10.18 1.91 8.39
N CYS A 31 9.54 0.75 8.51
CA CYS A 31 9.71 -0.14 9.64
C CYS A 31 11.16 -0.66 9.75
N LEU A 32 11.75 -1.04 8.63
CA LEU A 32 13.14 -1.54 8.54
C LEU A 32 14.21 -0.44 8.66
N GLY A 33 13.85 0.84 8.62
CA GLY A 33 14.80 1.95 8.65
C GLY A 33 15.53 2.19 7.32
N ILE A 34 14.98 1.71 6.22
CA ILE A 34 15.56 1.88 4.89
C ILE A 34 15.37 3.33 4.41
N GLU A 35 16.47 4.02 4.19
CA GLU A 35 16.45 5.40 3.68
C GLU A 35 15.97 5.47 2.23
N ARG A 36 15.33 6.59 1.87
CA ARG A 36 14.86 6.82 0.49
C ARG A 36 15.98 6.92 -0.53
N THR A 37 17.19 7.22 -0.10
CA THR A 37 18.40 7.31 -0.91
C THR A 37 19.08 5.96 -1.09
N ASP A 38 18.81 5.01 -0.20
CA ASP A 38 19.38 3.65 -0.24
C ASP A 38 18.60 2.76 -1.22
N ARG A 39 18.94 2.90 -2.49
CA ARG A 39 18.30 2.19 -3.59
C ARG A 39 18.59 0.69 -3.56
N GLU A 40 19.74 0.30 -3.05
CA GLU A 40 20.14 -1.10 -2.94
C GLU A 40 19.24 -1.83 -1.94
N GLN A 41 19.10 -1.31 -0.73
CA GLN A 41 18.21 -1.90 0.28
C GLN A 41 16.73 -1.88 -0.14
N GLN A 42 16.29 -0.83 -0.83
CA GLN A 42 14.95 -0.78 -1.41
C GLN A 42 14.73 -1.89 -2.45
N GLN A 43 15.73 -2.15 -3.30
CA GLN A 43 15.67 -3.21 -4.30
C GLN A 43 15.68 -4.60 -3.65
N LEU A 44 16.52 -4.81 -2.62
CA LEU A 44 16.56 -6.04 -1.84
C LEU A 44 15.21 -6.32 -1.17
N LEU A 45 14.60 -5.31 -0.55
CA LEU A 45 13.25 -5.44 0.01
C LEU A 45 12.22 -5.77 -1.08
N ALA A 46 12.24 -5.05 -2.19
CA ALA A 46 11.28 -5.25 -3.27
C ALA A 46 11.37 -6.65 -3.88
N SER A 47 12.57 -7.24 -4.00
CA SER A 47 12.77 -8.59 -4.51
C SER A 47 12.50 -9.69 -3.48
N SER A 48 12.54 -9.37 -2.18
CA SER A 48 12.37 -10.35 -1.11
C SER A 48 10.91 -10.72 -0.82
N VAL A 49 9.94 -9.84 -1.14
CA VAL A 49 8.57 -10.00 -0.66
C VAL A 49 7.53 -9.98 -1.78
N ALA A 50 6.44 -10.71 -1.54
CA ALA A 50 5.20 -10.61 -2.30
C ALA A 50 4.03 -10.38 -1.34
N PHE A 51 2.89 -9.90 -1.89
CA PHE A 51 1.77 -9.39 -1.11
C PHE A 51 0.43 -9.92 -1.60
N ALA A 52 -0.46 -10.17 -0.63
CA ALA A 52 -1.90 -10.22 -0.86
C ALA A 52 -2.60 -9.30 0.13
N VAL A 53 -3.59 -8.56 -0.35
CA VAL A 53 -4.37 -7.60 0.44
C VAL A 53 -5.83 -8.01 0.44
N ARG A 54 -6.39 -8.29 1.61
CA ARG A 54 -7.83 -8.46 1.79
C ARG A 54 -8.43 -7.15 2.28
N VAL A 55 -9.50 -6.72 1.62
CA VAL A 55 -10.31 -5.58 2.05
C VAL A 55 -11.34 -6.09 3.05
N ASP A 56 -11.05 -5.99 4.34
CA ASP A 56 -11.94 -6.45 5.41
C ASP A 56 -13.13 -5.49 5.61
N GLN A 57 -12.86 -4.20 5.43
CA GLN A 57 -13.85 -3.13 5.45
C GLN A 57 -13.42 -2.03 4.48
N GLN A 58 -14.28 -1.69 3.53
CA GLN A 58 -13.96 -0.69 2.51
C GLN A 58 -13.88 0.73 3.08
N GLY A 59 -14.70 1.04 4.09
CA GLY A 59 -14.80 2.38 4.66
C GLY A 59 -15.51 3.38 3.75
N GLN A 60 -15.34 4.66 4.06
CA GLN A 60 -15.94 5.77 3.34
C GLN A 60 -14.87 6.67 2.72
N LYS A 61 -15.09 7.08 1.47
CA LYS A 61 -14.18 8.01 0.79
C LYS A 61 -14.49 9.45 1.23
N MET A 62 -13.46 10.19 1.59
CA MET A 62 -13.51 11.61 1.91
C MET A 62 -12.58 12.38 0.97
N THR A 63 -13.01 13.55 0.53
CA THR A 63 -12.16 14.49 -0.21
C THR A 63 -11.93 15.74 0.64
N ASP A 64 -10.67 16.05 0.90
CA ASP A 64 -10.22 17.22 1.62
C ASP A 64 -9.71 18.28 0.64
N TYR A 65 -10.22 19.51 0.79
CA TYR A 65 -9.75 20.66 0.03
C TYR A 65 -8.61 21.34 0.77
N HIS A 66 -7.44 21.34 0.16
CA HIS A 66 -6.22 21.81 0.79
C HIS A 66 -5.59 22.93 -0.01
N THR A 67 -5.24 24.03 0.65
CA THR A 67 -4.55 25.18 0.06
C THR A 67 -3.17 25.35 0.66
N VAL A 68 -2.21 25.70 -0.17
CA VAL A 68 -0.83 26.03 0.23
C VAL A 68 -0.46 27.38 -0.36
N LYS A 69 -0.12 28.34 0.51
CA LYS A 69 0.51 29.60 0.10
C LYS A 69 2.03 29.44 0.03
N ASN A 70 2.66 30.32 -0.69
CA ASN A 70 4.11 30.34 -0.90
C ASN A 70 4.60 29.01 -1.47
N ALA A 71 4.17 28.73 -2.71
CA ALA A 71 4.69 27.59 -3.46
C ALA A 71 6.23 27.61 -3.44
N ARG A 72 6.83 26.43 -3.46
CA ARG A 72 8.29 26.28 -3.52
C ARG A 72 8.83 27.05 -4.71
N ASP A 73 9.99 27.68 -4.56
CA ASP A 73 10.63 28.50 -5.60
C ASP A 73 10.94 27.73 -6.90
N ASP A 74 11.01 26.39 -6.81
CA ASP A 74 11.18 25.49 -7.95
C ASP A 74 9.89 25.24 -8.76
N TYR A 75 8.75 25.81 -8.34
CA TYR A 75 7.48 25.66 -9.06
C TYR A 75 7.37 26.73 -10.14
N ARG A 76 7.76 26.38 -11.36
CA ARG A 76 7.75 27.32 -12.50
C ARG A 76 6.32 27.82 -12.79
N GLY A 77 6.15 29.13 -12.88
CA GLY A 77 4.90 29.78 -13.27
C GLY A 77 4.02 30.26 -12.12
N LEU A 78 4.37 29.99 -10.86
CA LEU A 78 3.66 30.53 -9.69
C LEU A 78 4.50 31.63 -9.02
N LYS A 79 3.86 32.75 -8.70
CA LYS A 79 4.46 33.83 -7.88
C LYS A 79 4.40 33.43 -6.40
N SER A 80 5.25 34.03 -5.56
CA SER A 80 5.34 33.72 -4.12
C SER A 80 4.03 33.88 -3.34
N HIS A 81 3.09 34.68 -3.84
CA HIS A 81 1.79 34.90 -3.22
C HIS A 81 0.66 34.03 -3.81
N ASP A 82 0.94 33.24 -4.84
CA ASP A 82 -0.05 32.36 -5.45
C ASP A 82 -0.38 31.21 -4.51
N THR A 83 -1.62 30.77 -4.54
CA THR A 83 -2.13 29.67 -3.74
C THR A 83 -2.31 28.42 -4.62
N ILE A 84 -1.63 27.34 -4.23
CA ILE A 84 -1.86 26.03 -4.83
C ILE A 84 -3.06 25.38 -4.13
N GLN A 85 -4.03 24.93 -4.93
CA GLN A 85 -5.21 24.22 -4.46
C GLN A 85 -5.08 22.74 -4.80
N THR A 86 -5.40 21.88 -3.86
CA THR A 86 -5.40 20.43 -4.08
C THR A 86 -6.60 19.78 -3.43
N TRP A 87 -7.21 18.81 -4.13
CA TRP A 87 -8.25 17.92 -3.64
C TRP A 87 -7.62 16.58 -3.32
N ARG A 88 -7.63 16.20 -2.03
CA ARG A 88 -6.94 15.03 -1.51
C ARG A 88 -7.95 14.01 -1.04
N GLU A 89 -8.00 12.86 -1.69
CA GLU A 89 -8.84 11.75 -1.27
C GLU A 89 -8.21 10.95 -0.14
N TYR A 90 -9.07 10.48 0.76
CA TYR A 90 -8.76 9.61 1.89
C TYR A 90 -9.85 8.54 2.03
N TRP A 91 -9.49 7.42 2.66
CA TRP A 91 -10.43 6.43 3.14
C TRP A 91 -10.54 6.55 4.67
N GLN A 92 -11.77 6.70 5.17
CA GLN A 92 -12.11 6.66 6.59
C GLN A 92 -12.63 5.27 6.92
N ASP A 93 -12.27 4.76 8.11
CA ASP A 93 -12.72 3.48 8.66
C ASP A 93 -12.52 2.26 7.75
N ALA A 94 -11.62 2.37 6.76
CA ALA A 94 -11.18 1.24 5.96
C ALA A 94 -10.28 0.31 6.80
N CYS A 95 -10.42 -1.00 6.61
CA CYS A 95 -9.59 -2.02 7.26
C CYS A 95 -9.08 -3.02 6.22
N TYR A 96 -7.80 -3.34 6.31
CA TYR A 96 -7.13 -4.28 5.42
C TYR A 96 -6.33 -5.28 6.24
N THR A 97 -6.35 -6.54 5.82
CA THR A 97 -5.37 -7.54 6.25
C THR A 97 -4.40 -7.81 5.11
N VAL A 98 -3.11 -7.72 5.39
CA VAL A 98 -2.05 -7.93 4.39
C VAL A 98 -1.29 -9.19 4.74
N ALA A 99 -1.29 -10.18 3.85
CA ALA A 99 -0.38 -11.31 3.89
C ALA A 99 0.91 -10.94 3.15
N ILE A 100 2.05 -11.28 3.77
CA ILE A 100 3.39 -11.08 3.23
C ILE A 100 4.12 -12.41 3.25
N TRP A 101 4.74 -12.78 2.14
CA TRP A 101 5.58 -13.97 2.08
C TRP A 101 6.87 -13.68 1.31
N ASN A 102 7.88 -14.51 1.54
CA ASN A 102 9.14 -14.40 0.84
C ASN A 102 9.05 -15.01 -0.56
N ASN A 103 9.69 -14.34 -1.53
CA ASN A 103 10.01 -14.91 -2.82
C ASN A 103 11.15 -15.94 -2.69
N GLU A 104 11.36 -16.79 -3.68
CA GLU A 104 12.42 -17.83 -3.68
C GLU A 104 13.82 -17.26 -3.44
N ALA A 105 14.11 -16.08 -4.00
CA ALA A 105 15.42 -15.41 -3.89
C ALA A 105 15.42 -14.34 -2.79
N ALA A 106 14.59 -14.46 -1.74
CA ALA A 106 14.50 -13.47 -0.69
C ALA A 106 15.80 -13.37 0.13
N VAL A 107 16.30 -12.15 0.28
CA VAL A 107 17.45 -11.83 1.15
C VAL A 107 16.98 -11.37 2.54
N ILE A 108 15.84 -10.66 2.60
CA ILE A 108 15.26 -10.19 3.86
C ILE A 108 14.22 -11.21 4.30
N SER A 109 14.43 -11.83 5.49
CA SER A 109 13.54 -12.86 6.01
C SER A 109 12.24 -12.29 6.57
N LEU A 110 11.20 -13.12 6.65
CA LEU A 110 9.93 -12.74 7.28
C LEU A 110 10.07 -12.44 8.77
N GLU A 111 11.00 -13.11 9.47
CA GLU A 111 11.29 -12.85 10.88
C GLU A 111 11.84 -11.44 11.07
N THR A 112 12.77 -11.02 10.19
CA THR A 112 13.31 -9.65 10.18
C THR A 112 12.20 -8.63 9.95
N ILE A 113 11.34 -8.87 8.98
CA ILE A 113 10.19 -8.00 8.68
C ILE A 113 9.22 -7.96 9.87
N ALA A 114 8.88 -9.11 10.45
CA ALA A 114 7.97 -9.19 11.59
C ALA A 114 8.51 -8.42 12.79
N GLN A 115 9.81 -8.52 13.07
CA GLN A 115 10.45 -7.76 14.14
C GLN A 115 10.42 -6.25 13.85
N ALA A 116 10.74 -5.83 12.63
CA ALA A 116 10.70 -4.43 12.23
C ALA A 116 9.28 -3.83 12.29
N VAL A 117 8.26 -4.61 11.94
CA VAL A 117 6.85 -4.17 12.03
C VAL A 117 6.38 -4.04 13.48
N LYS A 118 6.91 -4.86 14.42
CA LYS A 118 6.63 -4.76 15.87
C LYS A 118 7.36 -3.57 16.51
N GLN A 119 8.58 -3.28 16.05
CA GLN A 119 9.44 -2.22 16.56
C GLN A 119 10.01 -1.38 15.41
N PRO A 120 9.19 -0.54 14.78
CA PRO A 120 9.58 0.20 13.59
C PRO A 120 10.64 1.27 13.89
N VAL A 121 11.64 1.38 13.02
CA VAL A 121 12.72 2.39 13.12
C VAL A 121 12.15 3.78 12.86
N TYR A 122 11.37 3.93 11.79
CA TYR A 122 10.66 5.18 11.51
C TYR A 122 9.16 5.01 11.76
N THR A 123 8.49 6.09 12.18
CA THR A 123 7.04 6.08 12.39
C THR A 123 6.30 5.68 11.11
N PRO A 124 5.64 4.53 11.07
CA PRO A 124 4.89 4.10 9.91
C PRO A 124 3.61 4.93 9.74
N VAL A 125 3.25 5.22 8.50
CA VAL A 125 2.04 5.96 8.15
C VAL A 125 1.29 5.26 7.00
N LEU A 126 -0.03 5.41 6.97
CA LEU A 126 -0.88 4.77 5.96
C LEU A 126 -0.98 5.65 4.69
N GLY A 127 0.16 5.78 4.01
CA GLY A 127 0.35 6.55 2.78
C GLY A 127 0.78 7.99 3.03
N ARG A 128 -0.08 8.86 3.54
CA ARG A 128 0.30 10.25 3.86
C ARG A 128 0.71 10.40 5.33
N ARG A 129 1.60 11.34 5.63
CA ARG A 129 2.08 11.61 7.00
C ARG A 129 0.96 11.93 8.00
N SER A 130 -0.17 12.45 7.54
CA SER A 130 -1.36 12.71 8.36
C SER A 130 -2.18 11.46 8.69
N CYS A 131 -1.88 10.33 8.06
CA CYS A 131 -2.60 9.07 8.25
C CYS A 131 -1.81 8.17 9.19
N SER A 132 -1.94 8.43 10.49
CA SER A 132 -1.33 7.60 11.54
C SER A 132 -2.03 6.26 11.70
N LEU A 133 -1.32 5.30 12.26
CA LEU A 133 -1.87 4.01 12.66
C LEU A 133 -2.85 4.18 13.83
N SER A 134 -3.97 3.46 13.79
CA SER A 134 -4.94 3.37 14.89
C SER A 134 -4.81 2.07 15.70
N ARG A 135 -4.02 1.12 15.20
CA ARG A 135 -3.72 -0.17 15.86
C ARG A 135 -2.33 -0.65 15.44
N PRO A 136 -1.72 -1.60 16.16
CA PRO A 136 -0.47 -2.24 15.74
C PRO A 136 -0.59 -2.86 14.33
N LEU A 137 0.50 -2.83 13.56
CA LEU A 137 0.56 -3.41 12.21
C LEU A 137 0.68 -4.93 12.24
N PHE A 138 1.42 -5.46 13.23
CA PHE A 138 1.68 -6.90 13.31
C PHE A 138 0.46 -7.64 13.86
N GLU A 139 0.02 -8.64 13.13
CA GLU A 139 -1.05 -9.54 13.58
C GLU A 139 -0.47 -10.87 14.06
N THR A 140 0.10 -11.66 13.15
CA THR A 140 0.65 -12.99 13.47
C THR A 140 1.65 -13.44 12.40
N MET A 141 2.44 -14.46 12.73
CA MET A 141 3.14 -15.31 11.77
C MET A 141 2.50 -16.69 11.76
N LEU A 142 2.29 -17.25 10.59
CA LEU A 142 1.68 -18.56 10.43
C LEU A 142 2.28 -19.29 9.21
N SER A 143 2.08 -20.60 9.16
CA SER A 143 2.45 -21.42 7.99
C SER A 143 1.19 -21.74 7.19
N ALA A 144 1.25 -21.52 5.88
CA ALA A 144 0.15 -21.80 4.97
C ALA A 144 0.68 -22.14 3.57
N ASN A 145 -0.11 -22.88 2.80
CA ASN A 145 0.27 -23.31 1.46
C ASN A 145 0.02 -22.24 0.38
N SER A 146 -0.73 -21.19 0.71
CA SER A 146 -1.03 -20.08 -0.18
C SER A 146 -1.39 -18.81 0.60
N ALA A 147 -1.29 -17.65 -0.04
CA ALA A 147 -1.71 -16.37 0.55
C ALA A 147 -3.21 -16.38 0.90
N LEU A 148 -4.05 -17.01 0.06
CA LEU A 148 -5.48 -17.14 0.33
C LEU A 148 -5.75 -17.97 1.59
N SER A 149 -5.05 -19.11 1.75
CA SER A 149 -5.19 -19.96 2.94
C SER A 149 -4.64 -19.28 4.20
N ALA A 150 -3.60 -18.45 4.08
CA ALA A 150 -3.09 -17.64 5.17
C ALA A 150 -4.13 -16.61 5.63
N LEU A 151 -4.68 -15.83 4.69
CA LEU A 151 -5.69 -14.83 4.99
C LEU A 151 -6.99 -15.45 5.57
N ALA A 152 -7.34 -16.67 5.16
CA ALA A 152 -8.51 -17.38 5.70
C ALA A 152 -8.36 -17.76 7.18
N GLN A 153 -7.14 -17.85 7.72
CA GLN A 153 -6.87 -18.19 9.12
C GLN A 153 -6.89 -16.94 10.03
N VAL A 154 -6.94 -15.73 9.46
CA VAL A 154 -6.79 -14.48 10.23
C VAL A 154 -8.03 -13.61 10.07
N GLY A 155 -8.64 -13.22 11.19
CA GLY A 155 -9.72 -12.24 11.25
C GLY A 155 -11.01 -12.67 10.55
N VAL A 156 -11.74 -11.70 9.97
CA VAL A 156 -13.03 -11.93 9.32
C VAL A 156 -12.81 -12.58 7.95
N ASN A 157 -13.49 -13.67 7.68
CA ASN A 157 -13.34 -14.47 6.46
C ASN A 157 -14.20 -13.94 5.27
N SER A 158 -14.35 -12.63 5.18
CA SER A 158 -15.13 -11.97 4.12
C SER A 158 -14.36 -10.79 3.56
N GLY A 159 -14.46 -10.56 2.26
CA GLY A 159 -13.83 -9.42 1.58
C GLY A 159 -13.24 -9.80 0.23
N VAL A 160 -12.87 -8.80 -0.55
CA VAL A 160 -12.16 -8.98 -1.81
C VAL A 160 -10.67 -9.08 -1.53
N ILE A 161 -10.01 -10.06 -2.11
CA ILE A 161 -8.57 -10.28 -1.98
C ILE A 161 -7.89 -9.93 -3.30
N TYR A 162 -6.86 -9.11 -3.21
CA TYR A 162 -5.97 -8.72 -4.31
C TYR A 162 -4.60 -9.35 -4.05
N SER A 163 -4.21 -10.39 -4.82
CA SER A 163 -3.00 -11.19 -4.59
C SER A 163 -2.01 -11.06 -5.73
N GLU A 164 -0.72 -11.17 -5.42
CA GLU A 164 0.35 -11.42 -6.40
C GLU A 164 0.46 -12.91 -6.76
N GLU A 165 -0.07 -13.79 -5.93
CA GLU A 165 -0.13 -15.23 -6.17
C GLU A 165 -1.29 -15.56 -7.09
N GLU A 166 -1.01 -16.36 -8.13
CA GLU A 166 -2.01 -16.85 -9.08
C GLU A 166 -2.98 -17.84 -8.42
N SER A 167 -4.23 -17.78 -8.85
CA SER A 167 -5.27 -18.71 -8.40
C SER A 167 -6.22 -19.02 -9.56
N ASP A 168 -6.53 -20.28 -9.77
CA ASP A 168 -7.36 -20.79 -10.88
C ASP A 168 -8.75 -20.15 -10.98
N SER A 169 -9.29 -19.67 -9.86
CA SER A 169 -10.63 -19.05 -9.78
C SER A 169 -10.60 -17.52 -9.79
N ALA A 170 -9.41 -16.91 -9.94
CA ALA A 170 -9.24 -15.47 -9.83
C ALA A 170 -9.41 -14.76 -11.18
N VAL A 171 -9.94 -13.55 -11.15
CA VAL A 171 -9.90 -12.62 -12.28
C VAL A 171 -8.58 -11.87 -12.21
N SER A 172 -7.80 -11.91 -13.30
CA SER A 172 -6.55 -11.15 -13.37
C SER A 172 -6.76 -9.74 -13.90
N ILE A 173 -6.10 -8.77 -13.29
CA ILE A 173 -6.02 -7.39 -13.80
C ILE A 173 -4.57 -6.91 -13.84
N ARG A 174 -4.28 -5.95 -14.71
CA ARG A 174 -2.98 -5.28 -14.75
C ARG A 174 -3.01 -4.01 -13.92
N LYS A 175 -2.09 -3.89 -12.96
CA LYS A 175 -1.95 -2.71 -12.09
C LYS A 175 -0.54 -2.13 -12.20
N ARG A 176 -0.47 -0.79 -12.36
CA ARG A 176 0.79 -0.05 -12.44
C ARG A 176 1.16 0.50 -11.05
N ASP A 177 1.80 -0.32 -10.22
CA ASP A 177 2.16 0.03 -8.84
C ASP A 177 3.51 -0.54 -8.36
N VAL A 178 4.30 -1.14 -9.27
CA VAL A 178 5.65 -1.63 -8.95
C VAL A 178 6.64 -0.47 -9.08
N PRO A 179 7.28 -0.01 -7.99
CA PRO A 179 8.22 1.10 -8.07
C PRO A 179 9.47 0.70 -8.87
N ILE A 180 9.88 1.54 -9.81
CA ILE A 180 11.17 1.40 -10.49
C ILE A 180 12.19 2.16 -9.65
N ILE A 181 12.94 1.42 -8.84
CA ILE A 181 13.77 1.98 -7.75
C ILE A 181 14.77 3.04 -8.25
N HIS A 182 15.33 2.84 -9.44
CA HIS A 182 16.32 3.78 -10.02
C HIS A 182 15.68 4.98 -10.75
N GLN A 183 14.36 4.97 -10.93
CA GLN A 183 13.61 6.02 -11.64
C GLN A 183 12.49 6.57 -10.75
N PRO A 184 12.77 7.64 -9.97
CA PRO A 184 11.79 8.21 -9.05
C PRO A 184 10.46 8.54 -9.71
N ARG A 185 9.34 8.18 -9.05
CA ARG A 185 7.97 8.40 -9.51
C ARG A 185 7.57 7.62 -10.77
N GLN A 186 8.35 6.64 -11.18
CA GLN A 186 8.00 5.73 -12.25
C GLN A 186 7.61 4.36 -11.69
N PHE A 187 6.62 3.74 -12.32
CA PHE A 187 6.05 2.47 -11.89
C PHE A 187 5.91 1.52 -13.08
N ALA A 188 6.34 0.29 -12.88
CA ALA A 188 6.07 -0.81 -13.81
C ALA A 188 4.70 -1.43 -13.53
N THR A 189 4.19 -2.13 -14.52
CA THR A 189 2.93 -2.87 -14.44
C THR A 189 3.18 -4.30 -13.97
N ARG A 190 2.31 -4.81 -13.10
CA ARG A 190 2.23 -6.21 -12.72
C ARG A 190 0.82 -6.76 -12.90
N THR A 191 0.70 -8.07 -12.92
CA THR A 191 -0.59 -8.76 -12.81
C THR A 191 -0.94 -8.93 -11.35
N ILE A 192 -2.19 -8.69 -10.99
CA ILE A 192 -2.76 -9.06 -9.70
C ILE A 192 -4.02 -9.89 -9.93
N TYR A 193 -4.27 -10.82 -9.03
CA TYR A 193 -5.37 -11.77 -9.08
C TYR A 193 -6.41 -11.40 -8.03
N ILE A 194 -7.66 -11.28 -8.45
CA ILE A 194 -8.78 -10.84 -7.61
C ILE A 194 -9.65 -12.05 -7.29
N THR A 195 -9.81 -12.32 -6.00
CA THR A 195 -10.66 -13.40 -5.52
C THR A 195 -11.62 -12.82 -4.47
N ALA A 196 -12.92 -13.15 -4.58
CA ALA A 196 -13.86 -12.85 -3.52
C ALA A 196 -13.82 -14.01 -2.50
N SER A 197 -13.60 -13.71 -1.22
CA SER A 197 -13.78 -14.73 -0.18
C SER A 197 -15.27 -15.10 -0.09
N LYS A 198 -15.58 -16.36 0.22
CA LYS A 198 -16.97 -16.84 0.36
C LYS A 198 -17.69 -15.98 1.40
N GLY A 199 -18.66 -15.16 0.98
CA GLY A 199 -19.42 -14.23 1.83
C GLY A 199 -19.41 -12.76 1.39
N ALA A 200 -18.58 -12.37 0.41
CA ALA A 200 -18.66 -11.04 -0.18
C ALA A 200 -19.91 -10.92 -1.04
N VAL A 201 -20.90 -10.20 -0.55
CA VAL A 201 -22.04 -9.78 -1.36
C VAL A 201 -21.52 -8.82 -2.42
N HIS A 202 -21.72 -9.13 -3.71
CA HIS A 202 -21.55 -8.17 -4.78
C HIS A 202 -22.49 -6.99 -4.53
N VAL A 203 -21.97 -5.87 -4.11
CA VAL A 203 -22.68 -4.60 -4.24
C VAL A 203 -22.42 -4.17 -5.68
N SER A 204 -23.36 -4.53 -6.57
CA SER A 204 -23.50 -3.87 -7.86
C SER A 204 -23.86 -2.40 -7.62
N GLU A 205 -23.25 -1.50 -8.37
CA GLU A 205 -23.47 -0.06 -8.40
C GLU A 205 -24.92 0.38 -8.31
#